data_ddd01765be7c3d74c9f22c3bbb656c45
#
_entry.id   ddd01765be7c3d74c9f22c3bbb656c45
#
_cell.length_a   1.000
_cell.length_b   1.000
_cell.length_c   1.000
_cell.angle_alpha   90.00
_cell.angle_beta   90.00
_cell.angle_gamma   90.00
#
_symmetry.space_group_name_H-M   'P 1'
#
loop_
_entity.id
_entity.type
_entity.pdbx_description
1 polymer ?
#
loop_
_entity_poly.entity_id
_entity_poly.type
_entity_poly.pdbx_seq_one_letter_code
_entity_poly.pdbx_strand_id
1 'polypeptide(L)'
;MFKNSFSFEGRIRRSEFGISFILFVVARVIITIIAAGIMSGSNSNDAAVVLSLVLSIPLLWFLWAQGAKRCHDIGNSGWFQLIPLYALWMLFQDGEPGPNQYGENPKDIQNNYYNTNNQINNTNNYTNQSNNSGYPGNYGGGHNSSGLNQPSFRNQNSDKEDGYKNGSLYN
;
A
#
# COMPACT_ATOMS: atom_id res chain seq x y z
N MET A 1 -0.32 -2.72 -3.26
CA MET A 1 -1.43 -2.18 -4.03
C MET A 1 -2.72 -2.66 -3.41
N PHE A 2 -3.72 -1.81 -3.19
CA PHE A 2 -5.04 -2.10 -2.60
C PHE A 2 -5.05 -2.86 -1.26
N LYS A 3 -4.15 -2.53 -0.35
CA LYS A 3 -4.22 -3.07 1.02
C LYS A 3 -5.49 -2.53 1.71
N ASN A 4 -6.35 -3.44 2.20
CA ASN A 4 -7.62 -3.12 2.87
C ASN A 4 -8.54 -2.19 2.06
N SER A 5 -8.96 -2.61 0.87
CA SER A 5 -9.67 -1.78 -0.13
C SER A 5 -10.97 -1.13 0.37
N PHE A 6 -11.63 -1.70 1.37
CA PHE A 6 -12.89 -1.19 1.94
C PHE A 6 -12.71 -0.45 3.28
N SER A 7 -11.49 -0.38 3.83
CA SER A 7 -11.17 0.42 5.00
C SER A 7 -10.91 1.87 4.63
N PHE A 8 -11.25 2.78 5.52
CA PHE A 8 -10.94 4.21 5.39
C PHE A 8 -9.56 4.58 5.94
N GLU A 9 -8.88 3.65 6.59
CA GLU A 9 -7.57 3.88 7.20
C GLU A 9 -6.43 3.76 6.21
N GLY A 10 -5.36 4.55 6.45
CA GLY A 10 -4.14 4.53 5.68
C GLY A 10 -4.09 5.59 4.60
N ARG A 11 -3.09 5.47 3.74
CA ARG A 11 -2.78 6.41 2.65
C ARG A 11 -2.64 5.65 1.33
N ILE A 12 -3.01 6.28 0.21
CA ILE A 12 -2.82 5.73 -1.14
C ILE A 12 -2.18 6.77 -2.07
N ARG A 13 -1.46 6.27 -3.07
CA ARG A 13 -0.87 7.10 -4.13
C ARG A 13 -1.94 7.66 -5.06
N ARG A 14 -1.62 8.78 -5.72
CA ARG A 14 -2.48 9.34 -6.79
C ARG A 14 -2.78 8.34 -7.91
N SER A 15 -1.81 7.51 -8.30
CA SER A 15 -2.02 6.46 -9.31
C SER A 15 -3.00 5.39 -8.85
N GLU A 16 -2.94 4.97 -7.59
CA GLU A 16 -3.88 3.99 -7.03
C GLU A 16 -5.29 4.57 -6.93
N PHE A 17 -5.42 5.84 -6.55
CA PHE A 17 -6.71 6.54 -6.56
C PHE A 17 -7.27 6.65 -7.98
N GLY A 18 -6.46 7.05 -8.98
CA GLY A 18 -6.87 7.13 -10.37
C GLY A 18 -7.34 5.79 -10.93
N ILE A 19 -6.60 4.70 -10.64
CA ILE A 19 -6.99 3.33 -11.04
C ILE A 19 -8.31 2.93 -10.37
N SER A 20 -8.49 3.24 -9.09
CA SER A 20 -9.74 2.95 -8.36
C SER A 20 -10.94 3.66 -8.98
N PHE A 21 -10.76 4.90 -9.43
CA PHE A 21 -11.79 5.65 -10.13
C PHE A 21 -12.14 5.01 -11.49
N ILE A 22 -11.15 4.61 -12.27
CA ILE A 22 -11.35 3.90 -13.54
C ILE A 22 -12.09 2.58 -13.30
N LEU A 23 -11.68 1.79 -12.31
CA LEU A 23 -12.34 0.53 -11.96
C LEU A 23 -13.82 0.75 -11.58
N PHE A 24 -14.08 1.80 -10.79
CA PHE A 24 -15.45 2.19 -10.44
C PHE A 24 -16.29 2.50 -11.68
N VAL A 25 -15.77 3.32 -12.62
CA VAL A 25 -16.48 3.69 -13.84
C VAL A 25 -16.75 2.46 -14.71
N VAL A 26 -15.76 1.60 -14.91
CA VAL A 26 -15.91 0.37 -15.69
C VAL A 26 -16.97 -0.55 -15.08
N ALA A 27 -16.89 -0.80 -13.76
CA ALA A 27 -17.87 -1.62 -13.06
C ALA A 27 -19.27 -1.02 -13.16
N ARG A 28 -19.40 0.30 -13.05
CA ARG A 28 -20.66 1.02 -13.18
C ARG A 28 -21.29 0.87 -14.58
N VAL A 29 -20.46 0.98 -15.62
CA VAL A 29 -20.89 0.77 -17.01
C VAL A 29 -21.39 -0.67 -17.22
N ILE A 30 -20.66 -1.67 -16.73
CA ILE A 30 -21.04 -3.09 -16.83
C ILE A 30 -22.40 -3.31 -16.15
N ILE A 31 -22.59 -2.82 -14.93
CA ILE A 31 -23.89 -2.93 -14.21
C ILE A 31 -25.02 -2.28 -15.03
N THR A 32 -24.76 -1.12 -15.63
CA THR A 32 -25.76 -0.41 -16.43
C THR A 32 -26.15 -1.22 -17.69
N ILE A 33 -25.18 -1.83 -18.38
CA ILE A 33 -25.42 -2.67 -19.56
C ILE A 33 -26.24 -3.92 -19.18
N ILE A 34 -25.90 -4.59 -18.07
CA ILE A 34 -26.62 -5.75 -17.57
C ILE A 34 -28.07 -5.36 -17.21
N ALA A 35 -28.27 -4.25 -16.50
CA ALA A 35 -29.59 -3.76 -16.14
C ALA A 35 -30.43 -3.44 -17.39
N ALA A 36 -29.84 -2.78 -18.40
CA ALA A 36 -30.51 -2.49 -19.66
C ALA A 36 -30.92 -3.76 -20.42
N GLY A 37 -30.07 -4.79 -20.41
CA GLY A 37 -30.39 -6.10 -21.02
C GLY A 37 -31.59 -6.79 -20.33
N ILE A 38 -31.66 -6.74 -19.02
CA ILE A 38 -32.80 -7.28 -18.23
C ILE A 38 -34.11 -6.49 -18.56
N MET A 39 -34.01 -5.16 -18.65
CA MET A 39 -35.15 -4.29 -18.97
C MET A 39 -35.74 -4.59 -20.35
N SER A 40 -34.88 -4.94 -21.33
CA SER A 40 -35.34 -5.25 -22.69
C SER A 40 -36.15 -6.55 -22.77
N GLY A 41 -35.99 -7.46 -21.82
CA GLY A 41 -36.66 -8.79 -21.79
C GLY A 41 -37.86 -8.86 -20.82
N SER A 42 -38.14 -7.81 -20.03
CA SER A 42 -39.15 -7.86 -18.97
C SER A 42 -40.13 -6.68 -19.09
N ASN A 43 -41.41 -6.96 -18.82
CA ASN A 43 -42.44 -5.94 -18.76
C ASN A 43 -42.39 -5.08 -17.48
N SER A 44 -41.50 -5.42 -16.50
CA SER A 44 -41.31 -4.67 -15.27
C SER A 44 -39.89 -4.15 -15.17
N ASN A 45 -39.72 -2.83 -15.33
CA ASN A 45 -38.41 -2.17 -15.22
C ASN A 45 -37.94 -2.00 -13.78
N ASP A 46 -38.85 -2.13 -12.79
CA ASP A 46 -38.58 -1.82 -11.39
C ASP A 46 -37.54 -2.75 -10.78
N ALA A 47 -37.58 -4.06 -11.09
CA ALA A 47 -36.64 -5.02 -10.58
C ALA A 47 -35.18 -4.75 -11.05
N ALA A 48 -35.00 -4.37 -12.32
CA ALA A 48 -33.70 -4.05 -12.87
C ALA A 48 -33.10 -2.77 -12.25
N VAL A 49 -33.97 -1.77 -12.02
CA VAL A 49 -33.57 -0.52 -11.33
C VAL A 49 -33.16 -0.81 -9.90
N VAL A 50 -33.96 -1.55 -9.14
CA VAL A 50 -33.63 -1.93 -7.76
C VAL A 50 -32.33 -2.72 -7.70
N LEU A 51 -32.14 -3.70 -8.57
CA LEU A 51 -30.91 -4.50 -8.64
C LEU A 51 -29.67 -3.62 -8.92
N SER A 52 -29.78 -2.69 -9.87
CA SER A 52 -28.67 -1.78 -10.20
C SER A 52 -28.32 -0.84 -9.05
N LEU A 53 -29.30 -0.37 -8.28
CA LEU A 53 -29.11 0.45 -7.10
C LEU A 53 -28.41 -0.35 -5.98
N VAL A 54 -28.88 -1.56 -5.68
CA VAL A 54 -28.27 -2.42 -4.65
C VAL A 54 -26.82 -2.74 -4.99
N LEU A 55 -26.51 -3.10 -6.25
CA LEU A 55 -25.15 -3.37 -6.69
C LEU A 55 -24.24 -2.12 -6.70
N SER A 56 -24.82 -0.93 -6.74
CA SER A 56 -24.08 0.33 -6.68
C SER A 56 -23.55 0.66 -5.27
N ILE A 57 -24.20 0.15 -4.22
CA ILE A 57 -23.83 0.47 -2.83
C ILE A 57 -22.38 0.05 -2.51
N PRO A 58 -21.94 -1.21 -2.74
CA PRO A 58 -20.57 -1.59 -2.47
C PRO A 58 -19.54 -0.87 -3.34
N LEU A 59 -19.92 -0.48 -4.58
CA LEU A 59 -19.04 0.29 -5.44
C LEU A 59 -18.84 1.72 -4.93
N LEU A 60 -19.92 2.37 -4.47
CA LEU A 60 -19.84 3.69 -3.87
C LEU A 60 -19.02 3.66 -2.57
N TRP A 61 -19.22 2.64 -1.74
CA TRP A 61 -18.43 2.44 -0.53
C TRP A 61 -16.95 2.30 -0.84
N PHE A 62 -16.61 1.47 -1.83
CA PHE A 62 -15.24 1.31 -2.29
C PHE A 62 -14.63 2.64 -2.75
N LEU A 63 -15.32 3.38 -3.63
CA LEU A 63 -14.82 4.66 -4.13
C LEU A 63 -14.64 5.67 -3.00
N TRP A 64 -15.57 5.70 -2.05
CA TRP A 64 -15.51 6.60 -0.91
C TRP A 64 -14.34 6.26 0.03
N ALA A 65 -14.08 4.97 0.27
CA ALA A 65 -12.92 4.53 1.04
C ALA A 65 -11.58 4.91 0.37
N GLN A 66 -11.48 4.75 -0.96
CA GLN A 66 -10.29 5.16 -1.70
C GLN A 66 -10.11 6.69 -1.68
N GLY A 67 -11.19 7.45 -1.82
CA GLY A 67 -11.17 8.92 -1.71
C GLY A 67 -10.68 9.40 -0.35
N ALA A 68 -11.17 8.79 0.74
CA ALA A 68 -10.72 9.13 2.09
C ALA A 68 -9.22 8.87 2.27
N LYS A 69 -8.71 7.71 1.85
CA LYS A 69 -7.26 7.41 1.90
C LYS A 69 -6.41 8.38 1.08
N ARG A 70 -6.96 8.88 -0.02
CA ARG A 70 -6.28 9.88 -0.82
C ARG A 70 -6.27 11.25 -0.15
N CYS A 71 -7.36 11.65 0.53
CA CYS A 71 -7.37 12.84 1.38
C CYS A 71 -6.30 12.72 2.49
N HIS A 72 -6.20 11.56 3.13
CA HIS A 72 -5.21 11.28 4.15
C HIS A 72 -3.77 11.37 3.63
N ASP A 73 -3.54 10.98 2.39
CA ASP A 73 -2.22 11.08 1.75
C ASP A 73 -1.78 12.54 1.52
N ILE A 74 -2.75 13.44 1.36
CA ILE A 74 -2.52 14.90 1.23
C ILE A 74 -2.47 15.60 2.61
N GLY A 75 -2.66 14.85 3.72
CA GLY A 75 -2.69 15.40 5.08
C GLY A 75 -4.07 15.89 5.54
N ASN A 76 -5.10 15.73 4.73
CA ASN A 76 -6.45 16.21 5.00
C ASN A 76 -7.38 15.08 5.49
N SER A 77 -8.45 15.49 6.21
CA SER A 77 -9.51 14.55 6.62
C SER A 77 -10.26 14.01 5.40
N GLY A 78 -10.71 12.73 5.46
CA GLY A 78 -11.50 12.09 4.41
C GLY A 78 -12.79 12.83 4.04
N TRP A 79 -13.31 13.73 4.88
CA TRP A 79 -14.50 14.54 4.60
C TRP A 79 -14.28 15.59 3.50
N PHE A 80 -13.04 15.97 3.20
CA PHE A 80 -12.71 16.92 2.13
C PHE A 80 -13.15 16.43 0.75
N GLN A 81 -13.30 15.12 0.55
CA GLN A 81 -13.83 14.56 -0.70
C GLN A 81 -15.27 15.02 -1.05
N LEU A 82 -16.05 15.52 -0.06
CA LEU A 82 -17.39 16.07 -0.29
C LEU A 82 -17.37 17.45 -0.94
N ILE A 83 -16.23 18.12 -0.97
CA ILE A 83 -16.09 19.42 -1.63
C ILE A 83 -16.13 19.21 -3.14
N PRO A 84 -17.02 19.90 -3.88
CA PRO A 84 -17.06 19.82 -5.33
C PRO A 84 -15.67 20.12 -5.95
N LEU A 85 -15.30 19.37 -6.98
CA LEU A 85 -14.02 19.49 -7.68
C LEU A 85 -12.77 19.07 -6.85
N TYR A 86 -12.90 18.80 -5.57
CA TYR A 86 -11.76 18.32 -4.75
C TYR A 86 -11.21 16.99 -5.24
N ALA A 87 -12.06 16.14 -5.83
CA ALA A 87 -11.63 14.88 -6.46
C ALA A 87 -10.63 15.12 -7.61
N LEU A 88 -10.80 16.19 -8.38
CA LEU A 88 -9.82 16.60 -9.41
C LEU A 88 -8.52 17.07 -8.77
N TRP A 89 -8.60 17.85 -7.72
CA TRP A 89 -7.42 18.28 -6.96
C TRP A 89 -6.62 17.08 -6.45
N MET A 90 -7.30 16.07 -5.90
CA MET A 90 -6.69 14.84 -5.39
C MET A 90 -5.93 14.04 -6.47
N LEU A 91 -6.32 14.12 -7.74
CA LEU A 91 -5.63 13.44 -8.84
C LEU A 91 -4.28 14.08 -9.17
N PHE A 92 -4.17 15.41 -9.04
CA PHE A 92 -2.98 16.17 -9.47
C PHE A 92 -2.03 16.49 -8.33
N GLN A 93 -2.56 16.75 -7.13
CA GLN A 93 -1.77 17.08 -5.95
C GLN A 93 -0.84 15.93 -5.57
N ASP A 94 0.41 16.20 -5.22
CA ASP A 94 1.29 15.21 -4.60
C ASP A 94 0.89 14.97 -3.15
N GLY A 95 1.12 13.73 -2.67
CA GLY A 95 0.94 13.38 -1.28
C GLY A 95 2.00 14.05 -0.39
N GLU A 96 1.69 14.19 0.89
CA GLU A 96 2.57 14.73 1.90
C GLU A 96 3.84 13.87 2.03
N PRO A 97 5.05 14.46 1.98
CA PRO A 97 6.29 13.72 2.12
C PRO A 97 6.46 13.21 3.56
N GLY A 98 7.00 11.99 3.69
CA GLY A 98 7.22 11.35 4.98
C GLY A 98 5.96 10.80 5.65
N PRO A 99 6.07 10.31 6.89
CA PRO A 99 4.93 9.82 7.67
C PRO A 99 4.07 10.98 8.17
N ASN A 100 2.75 10.74 8.25
CA ASN A 100 1.80 11.68 8.85
C ASN A 100 0.86 10.95 9.82
N GLN A 101 -0.13 11.65 10.36
CA GLN A 101 -1.08 11.09 11.33
C GLN A 101 -1.88 9.87 10.81
N TYR A 102 -1.92 9.64 9.50
CA TYR A 102 -2.63 8.54 8.85
C TYR A 102 -1.72 7.37 8.45
N GLY A 103 -0.40 7.50 8.67
CA GLY A 103 0.59 6.44 8.45
C GLY A 103 1.77 6.84 7.58
N GLU A 104 2.56 5.83 7.24
CA GLU A 104 3.76 5.96 6.42
C GLU A 104 3.44 6.41 4.99
N ASN A 105 4.40 7.13 4.38
CA ASN A 105 4.27 7.53 2.99
C ASN A 105 4.31 6.29 2.06
N PRO A 106 3.28 6.04 1.28
CA PRO A 106 3.24 4.86 0.41
C PRO A 106 4.33 4.85 -0.69
N LYS A 107 4.93 6.01 -1.02
CA LYS A 107 6.08 6.09 -1.94
C LYS A 107 7.36 5.59 -1.28
N ASP A 108 7.59 5.91 -0.02
CA ASP A 108 8.81 5.56 0.70
C ASP A 108 8.86 4.07 1.04
N ILE A 109 7.73 3.47 1.40
CA ILE A 109 7.62 2.03 1.62
C ILE A 109 8.07 1.25 0.38
N GLN A 110 7.64 1.67 -0.80
CA GLN A 110 8.00 0.99 -2.04
C GLN A 110 9.47 1.20 -2.41
N ASN A 111 10.00 2.40 -2.24
CA ASN A 111 11.40 2.70 -2.50
C ASN A 111 12.33 1.88 -1.58
N ASN A 112 11.99 1.77 -0.31
CA ASN A 112 12.72 0.94 0.64
C ASN A 112 12.69 -0.54 0.24
N TYR A 113 11.54 -1.05 -0.19
CA TYR A 113 11.41 -2.43 -0.67
C TYR A 113 12.31 -2.70 -1.89
N TYR A 114 12.30 -1.83 -2.90
CA TYR A 114 13.15 -1.97 -4.08
C TYR A 114 14.64 -1.89 -3.75
N ASN A 115 15.03 -0.96 -2.89
CA ASN A 115 16.42 -0.80 -2.49
C ASN A 115 16.92 -2.00 -1.71
N THR A 116 16.13 -2.55 -0.80
CA THR A 116 16.46 -3.76 -0.03
C THR A 116 16.63 -4.97 -0.95
N ASN A 117 15.71 -5.19 -1.89
CA ASN A 117 15.81 -6.29 -2.83
C ASN A 117 17.03 -6.18 -3.76
N ASN A 118 17.37 -4.98 -4.21
CA ASN A 118 18.56 -4.74 -5.02
C ASN A 118 19.85 -5.01 -4.23
N GLN A 119 19.89 -4.66 -2.96
CA GLN A 119 21.03 -4.97 -2.09
C GLN A 119 21.19 -6.49 -1.89
N ILE A 120 20.08 -7.21 -1.62
CA ILE A 120 20.08 -8.67 -1.47
C ILE A 120 20.57 -9.35 -2.76
N ASN A 121 20.08 -8.93 -3.91
CA ASN A 121 20.49 -9.48 -5.21
C ASN A 121 21.96 -9.22 -5.50
N ASN A 122 22.48 -8.04 -5.19
CA ASN A 122 23.90 -7.73 -5.32
C ASN A 122 24.75 -8.60 -4.39
N THR A 123 24.36 -8.75 -3.13
CA THR A 123 25.07 -9.59 -2.17
C THR A 123 25.11 -11.05 -2.65
N ASN A 124 24.01 -11.58 -3.14
CA ASN A 124 23.95 -12.94 -3.67
C ASN A 124 24.84 -13.13 -4.91
N ASN A 125 24.95 -12.12 -5.78
CA ASN A 125 25.86 -12.16 -6.93
C ASN A 125 27.32 -12.19 -6.51
N TYR A 126 27.72 -11.39 -5.53
CA TYR A 126 29.10 -11.43 -5.02
C TYR A 126 29.44 -12.78 -4.36
N THR A 127 28.48 -13.36 -3.62
CA THR A 127 28.67 -14.67 -2.97
C THR A 127 28.82 -15.79 -3.99
N ASN A 128 28.00 -15.78 -5.06
CA ASN A 128 28.07 -16.78 -6.12
C ASN A 128 29.37 -16.65 -6.96
N GLN A 129 29.84 -15.43 -7.18
CA GLN A 129 31.07 -15.18 -7.90
C GLN A 129 32.31 -15.61 -7.09
N SER A 130 32.29 -15.44 -5.78
CA SER A 130 33.30 -15.90 -4.86
C SER A 130 33.40 -17.46 -4.78
N ASN A 131 32.23 -18.13 -4.88
CA ASN A 131 32.16 -19.58 -4.85
C ASN A 131 32.56 -20.25 -6.18
N ASN A 132 32.57 -19.52 -7.29
CA ASN A 132 32.86 -20.03 -8.63
C ASN A 132 34.34 -19.78 -9.05
N SER A 133 35.14 -19.07 -8.26
CA SER A 133 36.58 -18.98 -8.41
C SER A 133 37.23 -20.16 -7.71
N GLY A 134 37.02 -21.35 -8.27
CA GLY A 134 37.76 -22.54 -7.91
C GLY A 134 39.23 -22.35 -8.27
N TYR A 135 40.06 -22.13 -7.26
CA TYR A 135 41.48 -22.21 -7.40
C TYR A 135 41.90 -23.67 -7.56
N PRO A 136 42.58 -24.05 -8.66
CA PRO A 136 43.29 -25.30 -8.68
C PRO A 136 44.62 -25.14 -7.90
N GLY A 137 44.69 -25.78 -6.77
CA GLY A 137 45.88 -26.42 -6.24
C GLY A 137 47.07 -25.61 -5.78
N ASN A 138 47.32 -25.81 -4.52
CA ASN A 138 48.65 -26.14 -3.96
C ASN A 138 49.61 -25.01 -3.57
N TYR A 139 49.98 -25.08 -2.35
CA TYR A 139 51.19 -24.83 -1.56
C TYR A 139 50.96 -23.98 -0.29
N GLY A 140 51.09 -24.65 0.78
CA GLY A 140 51.87 -24.50 1.99
C GLY A 140 52.05 -23.14 2.65
N GLY A 141 51.74 -23.08 3.94
CA GLY A 141 52.52 -22.33 4.90
C GLY A 141 51.95 -21.01 5.40
N GLY A 142 51.56 -20.98 6.68
CA GLY A 142 51.89 -19.86 7.55
C GLY A 142 50.78 -18.84 7.85
N HIS A 143 50.24 -18.96 9.06
CA HIS A 143 49.86 -17.87 9.98
C HIS A 143 49.48 -16.48 9.43
N ASN A 144 48.23 -16.05 9.62
CA ASN A 144 47.94 -15.01 10.59
C ASN A 144 46.43 -14.75 10.68
N SER A 145 45.96 -14.87 11.90
CA SER A 145 44.69 -14.33 12.38
C SER A 145 44.67 -12.79 12.27
N SER A 146 43.78 -12.26 11.49
CA SER A 146 43.33 -10.89 11.67
C SER A 146 41.82 -10.84 11.43
N GLY A 147 41.11 -10.53 12.52
CA GLY A 147 39.71 -10.50 12.64
C GLY A 147 39.06 -9.55 11.64
N LEU A 148 38.15 -10.07 10.84
CA LEU A 148 37.20 -9.27 10.13
C LEU A 148 36.02 -9.03 11.07
N ASN A 149 35.92 -7.78 11.51
CA ASN A 149 34.73 -7.24 12.18
C ASN A 149 33.50 -7.51 11.33
N GLN A 150 32.71 -8.47 11.74
CA GLN A 150 31.31 -8.54 11.28
C GLN A 150 30.55 -7.38 11.94
N PRO A 151 29.85 -6.54 11.18
CA PRO A 151 28.91 -5.63 11.79
C PRO A 151 27.77 -6.47 12.38
N SER A 152 27.70 -6.49 13.70
CA SER A 152 26.57 -7.06 14.44
C SER A 152 25.30 -6.30 14.05
N PHE A 153 24.45 -6.94 13.30
CA PHE A 153 23.06 -6.46 13.12
C PHE A 153 22.36 -6.59 14.48
N ARG A 154 22.36 -5.50 15.23
CA ARG A 154 21.56 -5.36 16.44
C ARG A 154 20.10 -5.32 16.01
N ASN A 155 19.38 -6.39 16.30
CA ASN A 155 17.94 -6.48 16.12
C ASN A 155 17.28 -5.48 17.10
N GLN A 156 16.79 -4.34 16.58
CA GLN A 156 16.15 -3.28 17.37
C GLN A 156 14.68 -3.56 17.67
N ASN A 157 14.25 -4.83 17.71
CA ASN A 157 12.85 -5.19 17.98
C ASN A 157 12.58 -5.73 19.38
N SER A 158 13.52 -5.61 20.35
CA SER A 158 13.27 -6.15 21.70
C SER A 158 12.95 -5.12 22.78
N ASP A 159 12.90 -3.80 22.49
CA ASP A 159 12.76 -2.80 23.54
C ASP A 159 11.42 -2.03 23.55
N LYS A 160 10.33 -2.65 23.10
CA LYS A 160 8.98 -2.03 23.15
C LYS A 160 7.92 -2.79 23.95
N GLU A 161 8.28 -3.70 24.83
CA GLU A 161 7.28 -4.44 25.62
C GLU A 161 7.35 -4.25 27.14
N ASP A 162 8.07 -3.28 27.69
CA ASP A 162 8.07 -3.05 29.16
C ASP A 162 7.80 -1.60 29.55
N GLY A 163 6.60 -1.09 29.26
CA GLY A 163 6.26 0.31 29.61
C GLY A 163 4.79 0.60 29.92
N TYR A 164 3.97 -0.39 30.24
CA TYR A 164 2.59 -0.14 30.62
C TYR A 164 2.12 -0.98 31.81
N LYS A 165 2.75 -0.81 32.99
CA LYS A 165 2.14 -1.15 34.30
C LYS A 165 2.81 -0.29 35.35
N ASN A 166 2.14 0.77 35.77
CA ASN A 166 1.95 1.22 37.15
C ASN A 166 1.56 2.71 37.16
N GLY A 167 0.37 2.97 37.58
CA GLY A 167 -0.19 4.29 37.76
C GLY A 167 -1.64 4.27 38.21
N SER A 168 -1.97 3.33 39.09
CA SER A 168 -3.16 3.38 39.93
C SER A 168 -2.74 3.97 41.27
N LEU A 169 -3.62 4.80 41.81
CA LEU A 169 -3.69 5.38 43.16
C LEU A 169 -3.21 6.85 43.24
N TYR A 170 -4.21 7.75 43.32
CA TYR A 170 -4.53 8.62 44.48
C TYR A 170 -5.58 9.66 44.07
N ASN A 171 -6.70 9.56 44.82
CA ASN A 171 -7.78 10.52 45.16
C ASN A 171 -8.71 10.97 44.03
#